data_9985dd806df89dbf6a2b59e0e5299d86
#
_entry.id   9985dd806df89dbf6a2b59e0e5299d86
#
_cell.length_a   1.000
_cell.length_b   1.000
_cell.length_c   1.000
_cell.angle_alpha   90.00
_cell.angle_beta   90.00
_cell.angle_gamma   90.00
#
_symmetry.space_group_name_H-M   'P 1'
#
loop_
_entity.id
_entity.type
_entity.pdbx_description
1 polymer ?
#
loop_
_entity_poly.entity_id
_entity_poly.type
_entity_poly.pdbx_seq_one_letter_code
_entity_poly.pdbx_strand_id
1 'polypeptide(L)' 'MISYKPLWKTLVEKEMKKTDLLDVVSISRGTLTKLSKNEPVSVKIIDRICEKLEIEVTDVVEYVKSE' A
#
# COMPACT_ATOMS: atom_id res chain seq x y z
N MET A 1 -15.31 2.55 -2.86
CA MET A 1 -14.39 1.43 -3.07
C MET A 1 -13.01 1.77 -2.53
N ILE A 2 -12.28 0.75 -2.10
CA ILE A 2 -10.92 0.93 -1.58
C ILE A 2 -9.96 1.26 -2.72
N SER A 3 -9.05 2.18 -2.48
CA SER A 3 -7.98 2.53 -3.43
C SER A 3 -6.66 2.66 -2.68
N TYR A 4 -5.60 2.15 -3.27
CA TYR A 4 -4.25 2.27 -2.70
C TYR A 4 -3.43 3.32 -3.44
N LYS A 5 -4.11 4.19 -4.18
CA LYS A 5 -3.45 5.30 -4.87
C LYS A 5 -2.55 6.13 -3.95
N PRO A 6 -2.96 6.44 -2.70
CA PRO A 6 -2.07 7.15 -1.79
C PRO A 6 -0.74 6.45 -1.57
N LEU A 7 -0.75 5.11 -1.50
CA LEU A 7 0.48 4.34 -1.32
C LEU A 7 1.43 4.54 -2.49
N TRP A 8 0.89 4.50 -3.72
CA TRP A 8 1.74 4.69 -4.91
C TRP A 8 2.35 6.07 -4.96
N LYS A 9 1.59 7.09 -4.57
CA LYS A 9 2.10 8.46 -4.48
C LYS A 9 3.20 8.56 -3.42
N THR A 10 3.00 7.92 -2.29
CA THR A 10 3.99 7.89 -1.21
C THR A 10 5.28 7.24 -1.67
N LEU A 11 5.19 6.14 -2.42
CA LEU A 11 6.38 5.47 -2.93
C LEU A 11 7.14 6.37 -3.90
N VAL A 12 6.42 7.08 -4.77
CA VAL A 12 7.06 8.02 -5.70
C VAL A 12 7.83 9.09 -4.93
N GLU A 13 7.22 9.63 -3.87
CA GLU A 13 7.85 10.65 -3.05
C GLU A 13 9.10 10.12 -2.35
N LYS A 14 9.11 8.83 -2.02
CA LYS A 14 10.25 8.18 -1.37
C LYS A 14 11.24 7.59 -2.38
N GLU A 15 11.00 7.81 -3.66
CA GLU A 15 11.83 7.28 -4.74
C GLU A 15 11.95 5.76 -4.67
N MET A 16 10.82 5.11 -4.39
CA MET A 16 10.74 3.65 -4.28
C MET A 16 9.87 3.06 -5.39
N LYS A 17 10.17 1.84 -5.77
CA LYS A 17 9.36 1.08 -6.72
C LYS A 17 8.38 0.21 -5.96
N LYS A 18 7.29 -0.22 -6.63
CA LYS A 18 6.32 -1.13 -6.02
C LYS A 18 6.98 -2.42 -5.52
N THR A 19 7.94 -2.94 -6.31
CA THR A 19 8.63 -4.17 -5.95
C THR A 19 9.50 -4.04 -4.70
N ASP A 20 9.87 -2.81 -4.34
CA ASP A 20 10.64 -2.59 -3.11
C ASP A 20 9.83 -2.98 -1.88
N LEU A 21 8.49 -2.99 -1.98
CA LEU A 21 7.64 -3.42 -0.87
C LEU A 21 7.86 -4.88 -0.50
N LEU A 22 8.27 -5.70 -1.45
CA LEU A 22 8.56 -7.12 -1.20
C LEU A 22 9.71 -7.27 -0.21
N ASP A 23 10.71 -6.40 -0.32
CA ASP A 23 11.89 -6.46 0.53
C ASP A 23 11.75 -5.60 1.78
N VAL A 24 11.33 -4.35 1.62
CA VAL A 24 11.27 -3.38 2.74
C VAL A 24 10.16 -3.74 3.73
N VAL A 25 8.99 -4.13 3.22
CA VAL A 25 7.84 -4.45 4.08
C VAL A 25 7.67 -5.95 4.25
N SER A 26 8.35 -6.74 3.43
CA SER A 26 8.29 -8.21 3.47
C SER A 26 6.88 -8.73 3.17
N ILE A 27 6.20 -8.13 2.22
CA ILE A 27 4.91 -8.65 1.75
C ILE A 27 5.14 -9.64 0.62
N SER A 28 4.15 -10.52 0.39
CA SER A 28 4.24 -11.50 -0.69
C SER A 28 3.88 -10.87 -2.03
N ARG A 29 4.25 -11.53 -3.11
CA ARG A 29 3.87 -11.08 -4.46
C ARG A 29 2.36 -11.08 -4.64
N GLY A 30 1.68 -12.05 -4.01
CA GLY A 30 0.22 -12.09 -4.03
C GLY A 30 -0.40 -10.87 -3.38
N THR A 31 0.17 -10.43 -2.26
CA THR A 31 -0.30 -9.23 -1.57
C THR A 31 -0.05 -7.99 -2.43
N LEU A 32 1.12 -7.91 -3.06
CA LEU A 32 1.41 -6.79 -3.95
C LEU A 32 0.43 -6.73 -5.12
N THR A 33 0.08 -7.90 -5.68
CA THR A 33 -0.91 -7.98 -6.75
C THR A 33 -2.26 -7.45 -6.29
N LYS A 34 -2.70 -7.82 -5.09
CA LYS A 34 -3.96 -7.33 -4.53
C LYS A 34 -3.93 -5.82 -4.37
N LEU A 35 -2.84 -5.28 -3.86
CA LEU A 35 -2.69 -3.83 -3.72
C LEU A 35 -2.78 -3.14 -5.08
N SER A 36 -2.16 -3.72 -6.10
CA SER A 36 -2.19 -3.16 -7.46
C SER A 36 -3.57 -3.18 -8.08
N LYS A 37 -4.43 -4.10 -7.63
CA LYS A 37 -5.81 -4.23 -8.14
C LYS A 37 -6.84 -3.57 -7.23
N ASN A 38 -6.39 -2.87 -6.20
CA ASN A 38 -7.27 -2.26 -5.20
C ASN A 38 -8.18 -3.28 -4.50
N GLU A 39 -7.66 -4.49 -4.29
CA GLU A 39 -8.37 -5.52 -3.57
C GLU A 39 -8.09 -5.39 -2.07
N PRO A 40 -9.06 -5.78 -1.21
CA PRO A 40 -8.84 -5.69 0.23
C PRO A 40 -7.66 -6.56 0.69
N VAL A 41 -6.88 -6.02 1.61
CA VAL A 41 -5.82 -6.77 2.29
C VAL A 41 -6.06 -6.65 3.79
N SER A 42 -5.42 -7.51 4.58
CA SER A 42 -5.63 -7.47 6.02
C SER A 42 -5.09 -6.17 6.62
N VAL A 43 -5.71 -5.75 7.72
CA VAL A 43 -5.25 -4.57 8.46
C VAL A 43 -3.81 -4.79 8.95
N LYS A 44 -3.43 -6.03 9.20
CA LYS A 44 -2.07 -6.38 9.60
C LYS A 44 -1.05 -5.97 8.53
N ILE A 45 -1.39 -6.13 7.27
CA ILE A 45 -0.53 -5.71 6.16
C ILE A 45 -0.42 -4.18 6.13
N ILE A 46 -1.55 -3.50 6.31
CA ILE A 46 -1.57 -2.03 6.35
C ILE A 46 -0.69 -1.53 7.49
N ASP A 47 -0.82 -2.15 8.66
CA ASP A 47 -0.03 -1.80 9.83
C ASP A 47 1.47 -1.94 9.55
N ARG A 48 1.86 -3.05 8.92
CA ARG A 48 3.26 -3.31 8.58
C ARG A 48 3.81 -2.28 7.59
N ILE A 49 3.01 -1.91 6.59
CA ILE A 49 3.42 -0.89 5.62
C ILE A 49 3.67 0.44 6.33
N CYS A 50 2.74 0.85 7.18
CA CYS A 50 2.86 2.10 7.92
C CYS A 50 4.11 2.10 8.81
N GLU A 51 4.35 0.99 9.50
CA GLU A 51 5.49 0.88 10.39
C GLU A 51 6.82 0.94 9.63
N LYS A 52 6.94 0.16 8.56
CA LYS A 52 8.20 0.07 7.83
C LYS A 52 8.51 1.32 7.04
N LEU A 53 7.52 1.99 6.51
CA LEU A 53 7.71 3.21 5.73
C LEU A 53 7.56 4.47 6.57
N GLU A 54 7.20 4.33 7.86
CA GLU A 54 6.99 5.44 8.78
C GLU A 54 6.00 6.45 8.22
N ILE A 55 4.85 5.94 7.80
CA ILE A 55 3.77 6.75 7.21
C ILE A 55 2.45 6.43 7.91
N GLU A 56 1.43 7.23 7.61
CA GLU A 56 0.13 7.05 8.21
C GLU A 56 -0.79 6.22 7.32
N VAL A 57 -1.90 5.72 7.89
CA VAL A 57 -2.87 4.91 7.14
C VAL A 57 -3.41 5.67 5.93
N THR A 58 -3.62 6.98 6.08
CA THR A 58 -4.11 7.82 4.98
C THR A 58 -3.10 7.95 3.84
N ASP A 59 -1.83 7.63 4.10
CA ASP A 59 -0.80 7.60 3.06
C ASP A 59 -0.77 6.26 2.33
N VAL A 60 -1.59 5.31 2.75
CA VAL A 60 -1.62 3.97 2.17
C VAL A 60 -2.92 3.72 1.42
N VAL A 61 -4.05 4.04 2.05
CA VAL A 61 -5.36 3.64 1.55
C VAL A 61 -6.36 4.79 1.69
N GLU A 62 -7.30 4.84 0.76
CA GLU A 62 -8.40 5.80 0.79
C GLU A 62 -9.68 5.10 0.37
N TYR A 63 -10.80 5.69 0.70
CA TYR A 63 -12.10 5.22 0.21
C TYR A 63 -12.58 6.19 -0.86
N VAL A 64 -12.85 5.65 -2.04
CA VAL A 64 -13.33 6.44 -3.18
C VAL A 64 -14.80 6.10 -3.38
N LYS A 65 -15.64 7.13 -3.41
CA LYS A 65 -17.06 6.91 -3.70
C LYS A 65 -17.22 6.52 -5.17
N SER A 66 -17.98 5.46 -5.39
CA SER A 66 -18.35 5.11 -6.75
C SER A 66 -19.69 5.79 -7.06
N GLU A 67 -19.80 6.34 -8.25
CA GLU A 67 -21.02 6.97 -8.70
C GLU A 67 -21.73 6.12 -9.71
#